data_a02b650a1b5991721c2a8cff68a8adcd
#
_entry.id   a02b650a1b5991721c2a8cff68a8adcd
#
_cell.length_a   1.000
_cell.length_b   1.000
_cell.length_c   1.000
_cell.angle_alpha   90.00
_cell.angle_beta   90.00
_cell.angle_gamma   90.00
#
_symmetry.space_group_name_H-M   'P 1'
#
loop_
_entity.id
_entity.type
_entity.pdbx_description
1 polymer ?
#
loop_
_entity_poly.entity_id
_entity_poly.type
_entity_poly.pdbx_seq_one_letter_code
_entity_poly.pdbx_strand_id
1 'polypeptide(L)'
;MTSNKYFQEIDIQFIKESNVHAKIVAEPFDRGYGVTIGNTLRRTLLTSIPGAAITSIKIDGVNHEFTTIKGVLEDIADIILNLKEIRFNMMDEGPELIMIDLQGPCKFTGADIGNVSKQFEVINSEHHIATLTKEKNILFEVRISRGKGYSSAVKNKRSDDALGTIAIDSIFNPITNVSWDVQPIATSTEGHERLIMEIDSDGSTSPKDAINHAANITRQKLAYFMFNDSSAIKAVNEEEMNEALEIKGILTKSIDEMELSVRSHNCLQVAGIKTIGELVSKEESEMLKFKNFGRKSLTELQEKLGELELNFGMDVKQYLDAE
;
A
#
# COMPACT_ATOMS: atom_id res chain seq x y z
N MET A 1 10.87 -30.11 -24.39
CA MET A 1 11.44 -28.98 -23.65
C MET A 1 12.86 -28.74 -24.16
N THR A 2 13.02 -27.86 -25.10
CA THR A 2 14.35 -27.44 -25.59
C THR A 2 14.89 -26.41 -24.60
N SER A 3 15.81 -26.83 -23.74
CA SER A 3 16.61 -25.95 -22.90
C SER A 3 17.23 -24.89 -23.81
N ASN A 4 16.81 -23.65 -23.67
CA ASN A 4 17.33 -22.54 -24.45
C ASN A 4 18.75 -22.25 -23.99
N LYS A 5 19.73 -22.76 -24.75
CA LYS A 5 21.17 -22.78 -24.45
C LYS A 5 21.78 -21.37 -24.31
N TYR A 6 20.97 -20.31 -24.50
CA TYR A 6 21.39 -18.92 -24.54
C TYR A 6 20.99 -18.09 -23.31
N PHE A 7 20.20 -18.67 -22.39
CA PHE A 7 19.85 -17.96 -21.16
C PHE A 7 20.46 -18.68 -19.97
N GLN A 8 21.42 -18.04 -19.35
CA GLN A 8 22.01 -18.50 -18.10
C GLN A 8 21.03 -18.14 -16.97
N GLU A 9 20.77 -19.10 -16.09
CA GLU A 9 19.94 -18.89 -14.93
C GLU A 9 20.69 -17.97 -13.94
N ILE A 10 20.04 -16.89 -13.52
CA ILE A 10 20.60 -15.90 -12.59
C ILE A 10 20.21 -16.32 -11.19
N ASP A 11 21.18 -16.50 -10.31
CA ASP A 11 20.97 -16.74 -8.89
C ASP A 11 20.88 -15.38 -8.15
N ILE A 12 19.87 -15.23 -7.28
CA ILE A 12 19.66 -14.03 -6.49
C ILE A 12 19.74 -14.39 -5.01
N GLN A 13 20.72 -13.83 -4.33
CA GLN A 13 20.97 -14.08 -2.92
C GLN A 13 20.76 -12.82 -2.08
N PHE A 14 19.97 -12.94 -1.02
CA PHE A 14 19.82 -11.92 0.01
C PHE A 14 20.94 -12.08 1.03
N ILE A 15 21.91 -11.16 1.04
CA ILE A 15 23.06 -11.17 1.99
C ILE A 15 22.63 -10.57 3.33
N LYS A 16 21.81 -9.54 3.30
CA LYS A 16 21.15 -8.94 4.47
C LYS A 16 19.70 -8.70 4.11
N GLU A 17 18.80 -9.04 5.01
CA GLU A 17 17.36 -8.84 4.86
C GLU A 17 16.77 -8.41 6.19
N SER A 18 16.05 -7.30 6.16
CA SER A 18 15.21 -6.80 7.22
C SER A 18 13.98 -6.11 6.63
N ASN A 19 13.03 -5.72 7.46
CA ASN A 19 11.82 -5.04 6.98
C ASN A 19 12.11 -3.68 6.31
N VAL A 20 13.25 -3.06 6.59
CA VAL A 20 13.60 -1.71 6.11
C VAL A 20 14.88 -1.67 5.28
N HIS A 21 15.66 -2.74 5.23
CA HIS A 21 16.93 -2.78 4.51
C HIS A 21 17.16 -4.15 3.88
N ALA A 22 17.57 -4.18 2.62
CA ALA A 22 18.04 -5.39 1.97
C ALA A 22 19.32 -5.14 1.16
N LYS A 23 20.23 -6.10 1.22
CA LYS A 23 21.38 -6.21 0.32
C LYS A 23 21.27 -7.50 -0.46
N ILE A 24 21.21 -7.39 -1.79
CA ILE A 24 21.10 -8.51 -2.71
C ILE A 24 22.32 -8.61 -3.60
N VAL A 25 22.66 -9.83 -4.01
CA VAL A 25 23.64 -10.14 -5.03
C VAL A 25 22.95 -11.00 -6.07
N ALA A 26 23.02 -10.59 -7.33
CA ALA A 26 22.47 -11.32 -8.46
C ALA A 26 23.60 -11.63 -9.44
N GLU A 27 23.78 -12.90 -9.77
CA GLU A 27 24.85 -13.39 -10.67
C GLU A 27 24.51 -14.75 -11.29
N PRO A 28 25.10 -15.15 -12.43
CA PRO A 28 25.96 -14.35 -13.31
C PRO A 28 25.15 -13.53 -14.32
N PHE A 29 25.64 -12.36 -14.69
CA PHE A 29 25.15 -11.59 -15.83
C PHE A 29 26.20 -11.56 -16.94
N ASP A 30 25.73 -11.51 -18.19
CA ASP A 30 26.59 -11.15 -19.32
C ASP A 30 27.08 -9.71 -19.16
N ARG A 31 28.27 -9.41 -19.69
CA ARG A 31 28.92 -8.12 -19.56
C ARG A 31 28.01 -6.96 -20.02
N GLY A 32 27.78 -6.00 -19.13
CA GLY A 32 26.93 -4.81 -19.35
C GLY A 32 25.48 -4.96 -18.95
N TYR A 33 24.96 -6.18 -18.76
CA TYR A 33 23.59 -6.39 -18.32
C TYR A 33 23.37 -6.01 -16.85
N GLY A 34 24.35 -6.20 -15.98
CA GLY A 34 24.27 -5.78 -14.58
C GLY A 34 24.00 -4.29 -14.45
N VAL A 35 24.67 -3.45 -15.25
CA VAL A 35 24.44 -2.01 -15.30
C VAL A 35 23.02 -1.68 -15.79
N THR A 36 22.56 -2.36 -16.83
CA THR A 36 21.23 -2.13 -17.42
C THR A 36 20.13 -2.47 -16.42
N ILE A 37 20.22 -3.64 -15.79
CA ILE A 37 19.22 -4.13 -14.82
C ILE A 37 19.28 -3.28 -13.54
N GLY A 38 20.48 -3.03 -12.99
CA GLY A 38 20.67 -2.24 -11.78
C GLY A 38 20.09 -0.83 -11.90
N ASN A 39 20.38 -0.13 -13.02
CA ASN A 39 19.83 1.20 -13.25
C ASN A 39 18.31 1.17 -13.47
N THR A 40 17.79 0.18 -14.19
CA THR A 40 16.34 0.05 -14.43
C THR A 40 15.58 -0.18 -13.13
N LEU A 41 16.03 -1.15 -12.32
CA LEU A 41 15.42 -1.42 -11.01
C LEU A 41 15.52 -0.22 -10.08
N ARG A 42 16.69 0.42 -9.98
CA ARG A 42 16.87 1.62 -9.17
C ARG A 42 15.87 2.72 -9.54
N ARG A 43 15.72 3.01 -10.82
CA ARG A 43 14.77 4.04 -11.27
C ARG A 43 13.32 3.66 -10.96
N THR A 44 12.95 2.40 -11.19
CA THR A 44 11.58 1.94 -10.94
C THR A 44 11.28 1.94 -9.44
N LEU A 45 12.20 1.49 -8.60
CA LEU A 45 12.10 1.50 -7.13
C LEU A 45 11.91 2.93 -6.58
N LEU A 46 12.67 3.91 -7.08
CA LEU A 46 12.60 5.28 -6.58
C LEU A 46 11.42 6.11 -7.12
N THR A 47 10.71 5.65 -8.16
CA THR A 47 9.68 6.48 -8.81
C THR A 47 8.32 5.83 -8.98
N SER A 48 8.23 4.50 -8.93
CA SER A 48 7.05 3.79 -9.41
C SER A 48 6.38 2.92 -8.37
N ILE A 49 7.01 2.69 -7.23
CA ILE A 49 6.40 1.94 -6.13
C ILE A 49 5.29 2.78 -5.51
N PRO A 50 4.07 2.25 -5.38
CA PRO A 50 2.98 2.95 -4.72
C PRO A 50 3.21 3.04 -3.21
N GLY A 51 2.70 4.07 -2.60
CA GLY A 51 2.68 4.26 -1.16
C GLY A 51 1.55 5.19 -0.77
N ALA A 52 1.48 5.56 0.52
CA ALA A 52 0.46 6.44 1.05
C ALA A 52 1.09 7.64 1.75
N ALA A 53 0.43 8.80 1.65
CA ALA A 53 0.87 10.03 2.29
C ALA A 53 -0.30 10.98 2.54
N ILE A 54 -0.10 11.93 3.44
CA ILE A 54 -1.05 13.02 3.69
C ILE A 54 -1.02 13.96 2.49
N THR A 55 -2.20 14.30 1.96
CA THR A 55 -2.36 15.17 0.78
C THR A 55 -2.99 16.52 1.11
N SER A 56 -3.76 16.59 2.20
CA SER A 56 -4.29 17.86 2.71
C SER A 56 -4.59 17.78 4.19
N ILE A 57 -4.56 18.94 4.84
CA ILE A 57 -5.03 19.13 6.21
C ILE A 57 -6.01 20.28 6.27
N LYS A 58 -6.89 20.24 7.26
CA LYS A 58 -7.69 21.38 7.68
C LYS A 58 -7.70 21.42 9.19
N ILE A 59 -7.49 22.59 9.74
CA ILE A 59 -7.41 22.81 11.19
C ILE A 59 -8.43 23.90 11.53
N ASP A 60 -9.24 23.68 12.55
CA ASP A 60 -10.25 24.65 12.93
C ASP A 60 -9.65 26.00 13.30
N GLY A 61 -10.16 27.06 12.66
CA GLY A 61 -9.68 28.44 12.84
C GLY A 61 -8.38 28.79 12.10
N VAL A 62 -7.88 27.93 11.22
CA VAL A 62 -6.69 28.16 10.38
C VAL A 62 -7.09 28.26 8.91
N ASN A 63 -6.61 29.29 8.21
CA ASN A 63 -6.92 29.51 6.80
C ASN A 63 -5.72 29.36 5.86
N HIS A 64 -4.51 29.36 6.39
CA HIS A 64 -3.26 29.23 5.62
C HIS A 64 -2.10 28.79 6.51
N GLU A 65 -1.05 28.26 5.91
CA GLU A 65 0.12 27.67 6.56
C GLU A 65 1.00 28.64 7.36
N PHE A 66 0.90 29.94 7.13
CA PHE A 66 1.74 30.96 7.78
C PHE A 66 1.10 31.56 9.04
N THR A 67 0.39 30.75 9.80
CA THR A 67 -0.27 31.17 11.05
C THR A 67 0.20 30.33 12.22
N THR A 68 -0.11 30.83 13.43
CA THR A 68 0.11 30.10 14.69
C THR A 68 -1.22 29.82 15.37
N ILE A 69 -1.29 28.74 16.13
CA ILE A 69 -2.46 28.40 16.94
C ILE A 69 -2.17 28.76 18.41
N LYS A 70 -3.01 29.60 19.00
CA LYS A 70 -2.86 29.92 20.44
C LYS A 70 -2.97 28.65 21.29
N GLY A 71 -1.91 28.32 22.04
CA GLY A 71 -1.88 27.16 22.91
C GLY A 71 -1.27 25.91 22.25
N VAL A 72 -0.74 26.02 21.04
CA VAL A 72 0.15 25.05 20.39
C VAL A 72 1.55 25.65 20.35
N LEU A 73 2.56 24.83 20.54
CA LEU A 73 3.96 25.26 20.59
C LEU A 73 4.49 25.50 19.18
N GLU A 74 4.21 24.58 18.27
CA GLU A 74 4.65 24.58 16.88
C GLU A 74 3.74 25.52 16.05
N ASP A 75 4.27 26.13 15.00
CA ASP A 75 3.49 26.82 14.01
C ASP A 75 2.89 25.82 12.97
N ILE A 76 2.01 26.32 12.10
CA ILE A 76 1.34 25.46 11.12
C ILE A 76 2.33 24.88 10.11
N ALA A 77 3.37 25.61 9.74
CA ALA A 77 4.40 25.13 8.82
C ALA A 77 5.18 23.95 9.44
N ASP A 78 5.55 24.06 10.73
CA ASP A 78 6.22 22.98 11.46
C ASP A 78 5.32 21.76 11.59
N ILE A 79 4.02 21.95 11.91
CA ILE A 79 3.04 20.86 11.96
C ILE A 79 2.93 20.17 10.60
N ILE A 80 2.88 20.92 9.50
CA ILE A 80 2.85 20.34 8.15
C ILE A 80 4.12 19.54 7.86
N LEU A 81 5.29 20.05 8.22
CA LEU A 81 6.56 19.33 8.04
C LEU A 81 6.57 18.02 8.83
N ASN A 82 6.13 18.05 10.09
CA ASN A 82 6.05 16.84 10.92
C ASN A 82 5.02 15.84 10.35
N LEU A 83 3.87 16.30 9.85
CA LEU A 83 2.87 15.45 9.21
C LEU A 83 3.39 14.77 7.94
N LYS A 84 4.24 15.42 7.16
CA LYS A 84 4.88 14.84 5.97
C LYS A 84 5.83 13.69 6.30
N GLU A 85 6.33 13.62 7.51
CA GLU A 85 7.22 12.55 7.97
C GLU A 85 6.47 11.30 8.46
N ILE A 86 5.14 11.38 8.62
CA ILE A 86 4.33 10.21 8.99
C ILE A 86 4.31 9.21 7.82
N ARG A 87 4.56 7.94 8.15
CA ARG A 87 4.57 6.82 7.19
C ARG A 87 3.37 5.93 7.41
N PHE A 88 2.70 5.63 6.30
CA PHE A 88 1.47 4.87 6.30
C PHE A 88 1.61 3.58 5.50
N ASN A 89 1.06 2.50 6.04
CA ASN A 89 0.70 1.32 5.28
C ASN A 89 -0.83 1.35 5.11
N MET A 90 -1.31 1.59 3.91
CA MET A 90 -2.73 1.74 3.61
C MET A 90 -3.26 0.48 2.94
N MET A 91 -4.34 -0.08 3.47
CA MET A 91 -4.92 -1.34 2.99
C MET A 91 -5.83 -1.13 1.77
N ASP A 92 -6.50 0.04 1.68
CA ASP A 92 -7.43 0.39 0.60
C ASP A 92 -6.87 1.43 -0.38
N GLU A 93 -7.45 1.51 -1.58
CA GLU A 93 -7.00 2.41 -2.65
C GLU A 93 -7.54 3.84 -2.55
N GLY A 94 -8.60 4.05 -1.80
CA GLY A 94 -9.31 5.33 -1.73
C GLY A 94 -8.63 6.38 -0.86
N PRO A 95 -8.94 7.67 -1.09
CA PRO A 95 -8.56 8.70 -0.14
C PRO A 95 -9.35 8.54 1.14
N GLU A 96 -8.67 8.51 2.27
CA GLU A 96 -9.31 8.50 3.57
C GLU A 96 -9.27 9.89 4.21
N LEU A 97 -10.42 10.37 4.65
CA LEU A 97 -10.55 11.60 5.40
C LEU A 97 -10.81 11.24 6.87
N ILE A 98 -9.88 11.61 7.73
CA ILE A 98 -9.96 11.36 9.17
C ILE A 98 -10.11 12.66 9.94
N MET A 99 -10.84 12.59 11.05
CA MET A 99 -11.02 13.69 11.99
C MET A 99 -10.40 13.32 13.33
N ILE A 100 -9.52 14.17 13.84
CA ILE A 100 -8.79 13.97 15.08
C ILE A 100 -9.13 15.13 16.01
N ASP A 101 -9.84 14.86 17.10
CA ASP A 101 -10.17 15.85 18.13
C ASP A 101 -9.18 15.73 19.28
N LEU A 102 -8.33 16.75 19.44
CA LEU A 102 -7.29 16.80 20.45
C LEU A 102 -7.70 17.72 21.60
N GLN A 103 -7.68 17.19 22.79
CA GLN A 103 -7.91 17.94 24.05
C GLN A 103 -6.56 18.20 24.73
N GLY A 104 -6.14 19.47 24.74
CA GLY A 104 -4.94 19.87 25.45
C GLY A 104 -5.10 19.94 26.99
N PRO A 105 -4.01 19.92 27.74
CA PRO A 105 -2.63 19.79 27.25
C PRO A 105 -2.28 18.34 26.89
N CYS A 106 -1.72 18.14 25.70
CA CYS A 106 -1.30 16.81 25.21
C CYS A 106 -0.19 16.94 24.15
N LYS A 107 0.45 15.81 23.84
CA LYS A 107 1.32 15.67 22.67
C LYS A 107 0.54 15.00 21.56
N PHE A 108 0.51 15.60 20.40
CA PHE A 108 -0.03 15.01 19.18
C PHE A 108 1.08 14.23 18.48
N THR A 109 0.85 12.96 18.24
CA THR A 109 1.80 12.01 17.65
C THR A 109 1.18 11.20 16.53
N GLY A 110 1.98 10.42 15.81
CA GLY A 110 1.48 9.48 14.81
C GLY A 110 0.50 8.45 15.36
N ALA A 111 0.61 8.08 16.64
CA ALA A 111 -0.33 7.16 17.30
C ALA A 111 -1.77 7.70 17.33
N ASP A 112 -1.94 9.01 17.52
CA ASP A 112 -3.26 9.63 17.54
C ASP A 112 -3.94 9.55 16.17
N ILE A 113 -3.16 9.62 15.09
CA ILE A 113 -3.64 9.38 13.71
C ILE A 113 -4.02 7.90 13.55
N GLY A 114 -3.13 6.97 13.93
CA GLY A 114 -3.33 5.54 13.76
C GLY A 114 -4.51 4.96 14.53
N ASN A 115 -4.90 5.59 15.64
CA ASN A 115 -6.03 5.13 16.46
C ASN A 115 -7.42 5.50 15.89
N VAL A 116 -7.48 6.38 14.88
CA VAL A 116 -8.76 6.86 14.33
C VAL A 116 -9.38 5.84 13.38
N SER A 117 -8.59 5.13 12.60
CA SER A 117 -9.07 4.20 11.58
C SER A 117 -8.27 2.91 11.57
N LYS A 118 -8.91 1.84 11.07
CA LYS A 118 -8.28 0.54 10.84
C LYS A 118 -7.92 0.30 9.36
N GLN A 119 -8.22 1.24 8.49
CA GLN A 119 -7.97 1.11 7.05
C GLN A 119 -6.51 1.40 6.68
N PHE A 120 -5.75 1.94 7.63
CA PHE A 120 -4.32 2.16 7.50
C PHE A 120 -3.60 1.91 8.83
N GLU A 121 -2.32 1.65 8.73
CA GLU A 121 -1.41 1.53 9.86
C GLU A 121 -0.37 2.66 9.78
N VAL A 122 -0.08 3.29 10.93
CA VAL A 122 1.00 4.28 11.05
C VAL A 122 2.26 3.56 11.51
N ILE A 123 3.28 3.53 10.67
CA ILE A 123 4.53 2.81 10.92
C ILE A 123 5.35 3.48 12.03
N ASN A 124 5.48 4.81 11.98
CA ASN A 124 6.23 5.62 12.96
C ASN A 124 5.30 6.30 13.97
N SER A 125 4.51 5.52 14.69
CA SER A 125 3.47 5.99 15.61
C SER A 125 3.99 6.94 16.71
N GLU A 126 5.25 6.85 17.11
CA GLU A 126 5.87 7.73 18.11
C GLU A 126 6.31 9.10 17.56
N HIS A 127 6.20 9.30 16.22
CA HIS A 127 6.64 10.55 15.60
C HIS A 127 5.82 11.73 16.12
N HIS A 128 6.55 12.76 16.58
CA HIS A 128 5.96 13.97 17.14
C HIS A 128 5.41 14.88 16.04
N ILE A 129 4.20 15.40 16.24
CA ILE A 129 3.53 16.29 15.29
C ILE A 129 3.37 17.69 15.88
N ALA A 130 2.77 17.80 17.07
CA ALA A 130 2.54 19.06 17.75
C ALA A 130 2.37 18.89 19.27
N THR A 131 2.56 19.98 20.01
CA THR A 131 2.38 20.04 21.47
C THR A 131 1.31 21.07 21.82
N LEU A 132 0.18 20.60 22.36
CA LEU A 132 -0.85 21.43 22.93
C LEU A 132 -0.48 21.76 24.38
N THR A 133 -0.31 23.05 24.71
CA THR A 133 0.17 23.51 26.03
C THR A 133 -0.95 23.98 26.95
N LYS A 134 -2.15 24.21 26.42
CA LYS A 134 -3.30 24.76 27.15
C LYS A 134 -4.53 23.88 26.99
N GLU A 135 -5.47 23.94 27.93
CA GLU A 135 -6.80 23.37 27.81
C GLU A 135 -7.55 24.02 26.65
N LYS A 136 -7.49 23.36 25.51
CA LYS A 136 -8.16 23.75 24.27
C LYS A 136 -8.40 22.52 23.43
N ASN A 137 -9.60 22.46 22.82
CA ASN A 137 -9.93 21.46 21.81
C ASN A 137 -9.54 21.99 20.44
N ILE A 138 -8.85 21.18 19.67
CA ILE A 138 -8.46 21.48 18.29
C ILE A 138 -8.84 20.30 17.42
N LEU A 139 -9.66 20.55 16.40
CA LEU A 139 -10.03 19.56 15.42
C LEU A 139 -9.08 19.63 14.23
N PHE A 140 -8.44 18.50 13.92
CA PHE A 140 -7.66 18.27 12.73
C PHE A 140 -8.44 17.37 11.78
N GLU A 141 -8.59 17.80 10.56
CA GLU A 141 -9.11 16.99 9.44
C GLU A 141 -7.94 16.70 8.53
N VAL A 142 -7.61 15.42 8.34
CA VAL A 142 -6.42 14.98 7.60
C VAL A 142 -6.86 14.05 6.49
N ARG A 143 -6.41 14.31 5.25
CA ARG A 143 -6.67 13.43 4.11
C ARG A 143 -5.42 12.66 3.76
N ILE A 144 -5.53 11.33 3.81
CA ILE A 144 -4.50 10.38 3.43
C ILE A 144 -4.88 9.79 2.07
N SER A 145 -3.94 9.66 1.15
CA SER A 145 -4.22 9.11 -0.19
C SER A 145 -3.09 8.19 -0.62
N ARG A 146 -3.39 7.21 -1.48
CA ARG A 146 -2.37 6.43 -2.20
C ARG A 146 -1.91 7.17 -3.45
N GLY A 147 -0.66 6.98 -3.78
CA GLY A 147 -0.07 7.59 -4.98
C GLY A 147 1.28 6.97 -5.32
N LYS A 148 1.95 7.56 -6.31
CA LYS A 148 3.30 7.16 -6.75
C LYS A 148 4.21 8.37 -6.85
N GLY A 149 5.46 8.21 -6.40
CA GLY A 149 6.47 9.24 -6.49
C GLY A 149 6.11 10.51 -5.72
N TYR A 150 6.19 11.68 -6.36
CA TYR A 150 5.92 12.99 -5.78
C TYR A 150 4.68 13.64 -6.39
N SER A 151 3.82 14.19 -5.54
CA SER A 151 2.70 15.03 -5.96
C SER A 151 2.76 16.40 -5.27
N SER A 152 2.75 17.47 -6.06
CA SER A 152 2.75 18.83 -5.50
C SER A 152 1.41 19.19 -4.87
N ALA A 153 1.42 20.11 -3.89
CA ALA A 153 0.23 20.64 -3.25
C ALA A 153 -0.82 21.16 -4.26
N VAL A 154 -0.36 21.75 -5.37
CA VAL A 154 -1.26 22.22 -6.45
C VAL A 154 -2.05 21.08 -7.09
N LYS A 155 -1.42 19.90 -7.26
CA LYS A 155 -2.09 18.69 -7.80
C LYS A 155 -3.00 18.04 -6.76
N ASN A 156 -2.63 18.11 -5.48
CA ASN A 156 -3.41 17.53 -4.39
C ASN A 156 -4.64 18.37 -4.02
N LYS A 157 -4.67 19.64 -4.43
CA LYS A 157 -5.81 20.53 -4.23
C LYS A 157 -6.99 20.09 -5.11
N ARG A 158 -8.15 19.90 -4.49
CA ARG A 158 -9.39 19.52 -5.17
C ARG A 158 -10.34 20.69 -5.30
N SER A 159 -11.21 20.65 -6.29
CA SER A 159 -12.24 21.67 -6.53
C SER A 159 -13.34 21.67 -5.46
N ASP A 160 -13.53 20.56 -4.80
CA ASP A 160 -14.52 20.32 -3.73
C ASP A 160 -13.95 20.52 -2.31
N ASP A 161 -12.68 20.93 -2.19
CA ASP A 161 -12.07 21.19 -0.90
C ASP A 161 -12.79 22.34 -0.17
N ALA A 162 -13.09 22.12 1.11
CA ALA A 162 -13.71 23.13 1.97
C ALA A 162 -12.77 24.32 2.19
N LEU A 163 -13.35 25.50 2.47
CA LEU A 163 -12.58 26.68 2.84
C LEU A 163 -11.68 26.37 4.07
N GLY A 164 -10.42 26.80 4.00
CA GLY A 164 -9.41 26.56 5.03
C GLY A 164 -8.68 25.22 4.89
N THR A 165 -8.99 24.41 3.86
CA THR A 165 -8.19 23.21 3.56
C THR A 165 -6.85 23.62 2.95
N ILE A 166 -5.76 23.16 3.56
CA ILE A 166 -4.38 23.39 3.14
C ILE A 166 -3.92 22.10 2.43
N ALA A 167 -3.71 22.20 1.12
CA ALA A 167 -3.14 21.09 0.35
C ALA A 167 -1.64 21.00 0.64
N ILE A 168 -1.12 19.79 0.77
CA ILE A 168 0.27 19.48 1.11
C ILE A 168 0.91 18.75 -0.05
N ASP A 169 2.17 19.07 -0.39
CA ASP A 169 2.97 18.25 -1.28
C ASP A 169 3.36 16.94 -0.61
N SER A 170 3.22 15.85 -1.34
CA SER A 170 3.28 14.49 -0.78
C SER A 170 4.32 13.66 -1.50
N ILE A 171 5.11 12.90 -0.72
CA ILE A 171 6.05 11.90 -1.20
C ILE A 171 5.44 10.54 -0.87
N PHE A 172 4.98 9.84 -1.91
CA PHE A 172 4.32 8.54 -1.75
C PHE A 172 5.30 7.37 -1.76
N ASN A 173 6.53 7.59 -2.26
CA ASN A 173 7.46 6.50 -2.47
C ASN A 173 7.96 5.92 -1.15
N PRO A 174 7.78 4.60 -0.90
CA PRO A 174 8.27 3.95 0.31
C PRO A 174 9.78 3.68 0.31
N ILE A 175 10.43 3.74 -0.86
CA ILE A 175 11.85 3.48 -0.99
C ILE A 175 12.63 4.77 -0.80
N THR A 176 13.47 4.81 0.22
CA THR A 176 14.22 6.00 0.62
C THR A 176 15.59 6.08 -0.06
N ASN A 177 16.25 4.94 -0.27
CA ASN A 177 17.55 4.89 -0.93
C ASN A 177 17.72 3.60 -1.72
N VAL A 178 18.39 3.69 -2.87
CA VAL A 178 18.84 2.55 -3.67
C VAL A 178 20.22 2.83 -4.19
N SER A 179 21.20 2.02 -3.79
CA SER A 179 22.53 1.99 -4.36
C SER A 179 22.79 0.66 -5.07
N TRP A 180 23.63 0.66 -6.09
CA TRP A 180 24.04 -0.54 -6.78
C TRP A 180 25.46 -0.42 -7.31
N ASP A 181 26.13 -1.57 -7.46
CA ASP A 181 27.46 -1.71 -7.99
C ASP A 181 27.55 -2.98 -8.83
N VAL A 182 28.41 -2.97 -9.84
CA VAL A 182 28.65 -4.12 -10.72
C VAL A 182 30.10 -4.52 -10.65
N GLN A 183 30.34 -5.78 -10.34
CA GLN A 183 31.67 -6.33 -10.15
C GLN A 183 31.92 -7.50 -11.12
N PRO A 184 33.10 -7.56 -11.75
CA PRO A 184 33.46 -8.71 -12.57
C PRO A 184 33.64 -9.97 -11.71
N ILE A 185 33.19 -11.12 -12.22
CA ILE A 185 33.42 -12.41 -11.59
C ILE A 185 34.79 -12.93 -12.03
N ALA A 186 35.77 -12.89 -11.12
CA ALA A 186 37.16 -13.24 -11.43
C ALA A 186 37.35 -14.69 -11.91
N THR A 187 36.45 -15.58 -11.55
CA THR A 187 36.50 -17.01 -11.95
C THR A 187 35.84 -17.29 -13.30
N SER A 188 35.13 -16.29 -13.87
CA SER A 188 34.45 -16.46 -15.15
C SER A 188 35.44 -16.29 -16.32
N THR A 189 35.50 -17.30 -17.16
CA THR A 189 36.28 -17.26 -18.44
C THR A 189 35.54 -16.45 -19.53
N GLU A 190 34.24 -16.27 -19.38
CA GLU A 190 33.35 -15.56 -20.32
C GLU A 190 33.17 -14.07 -19.97
N GLY A 191 33.75 -13.62 -18.84
CA GLY A 191 33.71 -12.23 -18.41
C GLY A 191 32.39 -11.81 -17.80
N HIS A 192 31.71 -12.75 -17.16
CA HIS A 192 30.46 -12.45 -16.43
C HIS A 192 30.67 -11.46 -15.28
N GLU A 193 29.59 -10.81 -14.91
CA GLU A 193 29.57 -9.83 -13.84
C GLU A 193 28.44 -10.15 -12.81
N ARG A 194 28.59 -9.61 -11.62
CA ARG A 194 27.59 -9.64 -10.57
C ARG A 194 27.04 -8.26 -10.29
N LEU A 195 25.76 -8.19 -10.06
CA LEU A 195 25.06 -6.99 -9.60
C LEU A 195 24.87 -7.08 -8.09
N ILE A 196 25.33 -6.07 -7.37
CA ILE A 196 25.09 -5.88 -5.94
C ILE A 196 24.17 -4.70 -5.79
N MET A 197 23.04 -4.86 -5.06
CA MET A 197 22.12 -3.76 -4.77
C MET A 197 21.87 -3.65 -3.28
N GLU A 198 21.81 -2.43 -2.77
CA GLU A 198 21.39 -2.11 -1.41
C GLU A 198 20.16 -1.21 -1.50
N ILE A 199 19.11 -1.57 -0.76
CA ILE A 199 17.79 -0.92 -0.84
C ILE A 199 17.32 -0.64 0.58
N ASP A 200 16.96 0.61 0.83
CA ASP A 200 16.40 1.06 2.08
C ASP A 200 14.95 1.50 1.87
N SER A 201 14.04 1.08 2.75
CA SER A 201 12.64 1.49 2.76
C SER A 201 12.28 2.21 4.06
N ASP A 202 11.13 2.85 4.07
CA ASP A 202 10.57 3.51 5.26
C ASP A 202 9.80 2.55 6.19
N GLY A 203 9.73 1.27 5.82
CA GLY A 203 9.05 0.21 6.57
C GLY A 203 7.60 -0.05 6.16
N SER A 204 6.99 0.80 5.33
CA SER A 204 5.63 0.58 4.82
C SER A 204 5.57 -0.53 3.76
N THR A 205 6.70 -0.79 3.10
CA THR A 205 6.86 -1.89 2.13
C THR A 205 8.21 -2.55 2.35
N SER A 206 8.26 -3.87 2.38
CA SER A 206 9.54 -4.57 2.50
C SER A 206 10.39 -4.36 1.23
N PRO A 207 11.72 -4.27 1.33
CA PRO A 207 12.58 -4.16 0.16
C PRO A 207 12.40 -5.30 -0.84
N LYS A 208 12.09 -6.50 -0.38
CA LYS A 208 11.84 -7.69 -1.21
C LYS A 208 10.57 -7.53 -2.04
N ASP A 209 9.47 -7.09 -1.42
CA ASP A 209 8.21 -6.85 -2.13
C ASP A 209 8.35 -5.69 -3.10
N ALA A 210 9.09 -4.64 -2.71
CA ALA A 210 9.39 -3.52 -3.60
C ALA A 210 10.18 -3.95 -4.85
N ILE A 211 11.18 -4.86 -4.72
CA ILE A 211 11.92 -5.41 -5.86
C ILE A 211 10.99 -6.20 -6.76
N ASN A 212 10.16 -7.10 -6.20
CA ASN A 212 9.19 -7.87 -6.97
C ASN A 212 8.24 -6.95 -7.74
N HIS A 213 7.73 -5.92 -7.08
CA HIS A 213 6.85 -4.94 -7.70
C HIS A 213 7.54 -4.14 -8.81
N ALA A 214 8.79 -3.70 -8.59
CA ALA A 214 9.60 -3.00 -9.59
C ALA A 214 9.89 -3.87 -10.82
N ALA A 215 10.21 -5.15 -10.61
CA ALA A 215 10.45 -6.11 -11.67
C ALA A 215 9.18 -6.34 -12.51
N ASN A 216 8.02 -6.49 -11.87
CA ASN A 216 6.73 -6.64 -12.55
C ASN A 216 6.37 -5.39 -13.36
N ILE A 217 6.50 -4.18 -12.81
CA ILE A 217 6.28 -2.93 -13.54
C ILE A 217 7.18 -2.86 -14.78
N THR A 218 8.44 -3.25 -14.64
CA THR A 218 9.40 -3.23 -15.75
C THR A 218 9.01 -4.26 -16.82
N ARG A 219 8.67 -5.49 -16.41
CA ARG A 219 8.19 -6.56 -17.30
C ARG A 219 6.99 -6.11 -18.12
N GLN A 220 5.96 -5.56 -17.45
CA GLN A 220 4.74 -5.05 -18.10
C GLN A 220 5.06 -3.97 -19.14
N LYS A 221 5.93 -3.01 -18.80
CA LYS A 221 6.31 -1.95 -19.75
C LYS A 221 7.11 -2.47 -20.94
N LEU A 222 8.01 -3.43 -20.74
CA LEU A 222 8.79 -4.04 -21.79
C LEU A 222 7.94 -4.93 -22.72
N ALA A 223 6.85 -5.52 -22.23
CA ALA A 223 5.94 -6.33 -23.05
C ALA A 223 5.35 -5.55 -24.23
N TYR A 224 5.11 -4.23 -24.10
CA TYR A 224 4.62 -3.39 -25.22
C TYR A 224 5.61 -3.26 -26.37
N PHE A 225 6.89 -3.60 -26.19
CA PHE A 225 7.93 -3.59 -27.24
C PHE A 225 8.08 -4.94 -27.93
N MET A 226 7.29 -5.95 -27.57
CA MET A 226 7.28 -7.27 -28.18
C MET A 226 6.31 -7.30 -29.36
N PHE A 227 6.62 -6.58 -30.43
CA PHE A 227 5.70 -6.31 -31.56
C PHE A 227 5.14 -7.55 -32.29
N ASN A 228 5.83 -8.67 -32.22
CA ASN A 228 5.45 -9.91 -32.92
C ASN A 228 4.78 -10.93 -31.98
N ASP A 229 4.68 -10.64 -30.71
CA ASP A 229 4.11 -11.55 -29.73
C ASP A 229 2.95 -10.89 -28.98
N SER A 230 1.80 -10.86 -29.66
CA SER A 230 0.55 -10.40 -29.01
C SER A 230 0.15 -11.30 -27.84
N SER A 231 0.76 -12.49 -27.69
CA SER A 231 0.54 -13.38 -26.55
C SER A 231 1.22 -12.86 -25.28
N ALA A 232 2.35 -12.14 -25.39
CA ALA A 232 3.04 -11.58 -24.21
C ALA A 232 2.21 -10.47 -23.54
N ILE A 233 1.55 -9.60 -24.32
CA ILE A 233 0.63 -8.57 -23.80
C ILE A 233 -0.63 -9.23 -23.22
N LYS A 234 -1.15 -10.27 -23.92
CA LYS A 234 -2.28 -11.05 -23.42
C LYS A 234 -1.93 -11.79 -22.12
N ALA A 235 -0.73 -12.39 -22.00
CA ALA A 235 -0.32 -13.09 -20.79
C ALA A 235 -0.22 -12.15 -19.57
N VAL A 236 0.25 -10.92 -19.75
CA VAL A 236 0.25 -9.91 -18.68
C VAL A 236 -1.16 -9.53 -18.26
N ASN A 237 -2.06 -9.36 -19.23
CA ASN A 237 -3.46 -9.06 -18.95
C ASN A 237 -4.25 -10.30 -18.49
N GLU A 238 -3.85 -11.52 -18.92
CA GLU A 238 -4.44 -12.78 -18.48
C GLU A 238 -4.07 -13.15 -17.06
N GLU A 239 -2.88 -12.79 -16.55
CA GLU A 239 -2.53 -12.94 -15.13
C GLU A 239 -3.44 -12.06 -14.27
N GLU A 240 -3.58 -10.76 -14.58
CA GLU A 240 -4.50 -9.86 -13.86
C GLU A 240 -5.97 -10.28 -14.05
N MET A 241 -6.34 -10.77 -15.23
CA MET A 241 -7.70 -11.24 -15.51
C MET A 241 -7.97 -12.62 -14.87
N ASN A 242 -6.97 -13.50 -14.76
CA ASN A 242 -7.11 -14.78 -14.09
C ASN A 242 -7.25 -14.59 -12.57
N GLU A 243 -6.47 -13.70 -11.95
CA GLU A 243 -6.66 -13.33 -10.54
C GLU A 243 -8.06 -12.75 -10.31
N ALA A 244 -8.52 -11.83 -11.17
CA ALA A 244 -9.87 -11.29 -11.10
C ALA A 244 -10.95 -12.36 -11.34
N LEU A 245 -10.73 -13.32 -12.26
CA LEU A 245 -11.64 -14.44 -12.53
C LEU A 245 -11.66 -15.47 -11.40
N GLU A 246 -10.52 -15.74 -10.76
CA GLU A 246 -10.46 -16.59 -9.56
C GLU A 246 -11.23 -15.96 -8.41
N ILE A 247 -10.99 -14.68 -8.13
CA ILE A 247 -11.76 -13.91 -7.13
C ILE A 247 -13.25 -13.89 -7.50
N LYS A 248 -13.62 -13.61 -8.76
CA LYS A 248 -15.00 -13.67 -9.25
C LYS A 248 -15.61 -15.06 -9.05
N GLY A 249 -14.83 -16.12 -9.33
CA GLY A 249 -15.22 -17.50 -9.11
C GLY A 249 -15.51 -17.79 -7.63
N ILE A 250 -14.72 -17.25 -6.70
CA ILE A 250 -14.93 -17.38 -5.26
C ILE A 250 -16.14 -16.57 -4.81
N LEU A 251 -16.27 -15.33 -5.25
CA LEU A 251 -17.38 -14.42 -4.88
C LEU A 251 -18.75 -14.92 -5.32
N THR A 252 -18.84 -15.71 -6.40
CA THR A 252 -20.08 -16.29 -6.90
C THR A 252 -20.48 -17.59 -6.20
N LYS A 253 -19.59 -18.20 -5.41
CA LYS A 253 -19.90 -19.41 -4.64
C LYS A 253 -20.95 -19.17 -3.57
N SER A 254 -21.70 -20.23 -3.26
CA SER A 254 -22.66 -20.21 -2.15
C SER A 254 -21.94 -20.18 -0.80
N ILE A 255 -22.53 -19.51 0.18
CA ILE A 255 -22.10 -19.57 1.59
C ILE A 255 -22.08 -21.00 2.13
N ASP A 256 -22.85 -21.92 1.54
CA ASP A 256 -22.90 -23.34 1.94
C ASP A 256 -21.55 -24.04 1.74
N GLU A 257 -20.69 -23.53 0.85
CA GLU A 257 -19.36 -24.08 0.54
C GLU A 257 -18.28 -23.62 1.54
N MET A 258 -18.57 -22.67 2.42
CA MET A 258 -17.60 -22.13 3.39
C MET A 258 -17.41 -23.00 4.64
N GLU A 259 -18.10 -24.13 4.75
CA GLU A 259 -18.04 -25.03 5.93
C GLU A 259 -18.22 -24.29 7.27
N LEU A 260 -19.23 -23.44 7.35
CA LEU A 260 -19.54 -22.66 8.54
C LEU A 260 -20.27 -23.49 9.58
N SER A 261 -20.19 -23.06 10.85
CA SER A 261 -21.02 -23.64 11.90
C SER A 261 -22.50 -23.46 11.58
N VAL A 262 -23.34 -24.43 11.98
CA VAL A 262 -24.81 -24.39 11.76
C VAL A 262 -25.43 -23.08 12.24
N ARG A 263 -24.87 -22.48 13.29
CA ARG A 263 -25.32 -21.21 13.84
C ARG A 263 -25.00 -20.05 12.94
N SER A 264 -23.75 -19.93 12.46
CA SER A 264 -23.30 -18.86 11.55
C SER A 264 -24.03 -18.94 10.22
N HIS A 265 -24.18 -20.14 9.67
CA HIS A 265 -24.91 -20.40 8.44
C HIS A 265 -26.40 -19.97 8.54
N ASN A 266 -27.12 -20.38 9.60
CA ASN A 266 -28.53 -20.02 9.80
C ASN A 266 -28.70 -18.48 9.96
N CYS A 267 -27.73 -17.82 10.61
CA CYS A 267 -27.79 -16.36 10.75
C CYS A 267 -27.66 -15.66 9.40
N LEU A 268 -26.75 -16.11 8.52
CA LEU A 268 -26.56 -15.57 7.17
C LEU A 268 -27.79 -15.81 6.28
N GLN A 269 -28.40 -16.99 6.35
CA GLN A 269 -29.65 -17.29 5.65
C GLN A 269 -30.81 -16.37 6.08
N VAL A 270 -30.96 -16.13 7.39
CA VAL A 270 -31.97 -15.18 7.91
C VAL A 270 -31.67 -13.74 7.50
N ALA A 271 -30.40 -13.38 7.35
CA ALA A 271 -29.96 -12.07 6.85
C ALA A 271 -30.14 -11.92 5.32
N GLY A 272 -30.50 -13.01 4.60
CA GLY A 272 -30.74 -13.01 3.16
C GLY A 272 -29.44 -13.03 2.33
N ILE A 273 -28.30 -13.30 2.95
CA ILE A 273 -26.99 -13.40 2.30
C ILE A 273 -26.85 -14.81 1.76
N LYS A 274 -26.62 -14.97 0.47
CA LYS A 274 -26.56 -16.28 -0.22
C LYS A 274 -25.19 -16.60 -0.84
N THR A 275 -24.45 -15.59 -1.22
CA THR A 275 -23.14 -15.75 -1.87
C THR A 275 -22.03 -15.14 -1.03
N ILE A 276 -20.79 -15.58 -1.26
CA ILE A 276 -19.61 -15.02 -0.61
C ILE A 276 -19.47 -13.54 -0.99
N GLY A 277 -19.79 -13.16 -2.22
CA GLY A 277 -19.77 -11.76 -2.68
C GLY A 277 -20.73 -10.85 -1.91
N GLU A 278 -21.94 -11.33 -1.61
CA GLU A 278 -22.89 -10.59 -0.76
C GLU A 278 -22.38 -10.45 0.68
N LEU A 279 -21.64 -11.43 1.17
CA LEU A 279 -21.04 -11.43 2.52
C LEU A 279 -19.91 -10.40 2.61
N VAL A 280 -18.92 -10.43 1.70
CA VAL A 280 -17.76 -9.52 1.71
C VAL A 280 -18.12 -8.08 1.38
N SER A 281 -19.25 -7.84 0.68
CA SER A 281 -19.75 -6.48 0.44
C SER A 281 -20.31 -5.80 1.69
N LYS A 282 -20.51 -6.54 2.79
CA LYS A 282 -21.00 -6.01 4.05
C LYS A 282 -19.85 -5.61 4.95
N GLU A 283 -20.05 -4.53 5.70
CA GLU A 283 -19.12 -4.14 6.76
C GLU A 283 -19.33 -5.01 8.02
N GLU A 284 -18.27 -5.23 8.79
CA GLU A 284 -18.34 -5.93 10.08
C GLU A 284 -19.37 -5.30 11.02
N SER A 285 -19.50 -3.97 10.98
CA SER A 285 -20.46 -3.19 11.76
C SER A 285 -21.91 -3.51 11.38
N GLU A 286 -22.19 -3.84 10.11
CA GLU A 286 -23.50 -4.26 9.64
C GLU A 286 -23.81 -5.68 10.07
N MET A 287 -22.81 -6.57 10.03
CA MET A 287 -22.96 -7.97 10.44
C MET A 287 -23.38 -8.09 11.91
N LEU A 288 -22.85 -7.24 12.79
CA LEU A 288 -23.21 -7.22 14.22
C LEU A 288 -24.63 -6.74 14.49
N LYS A 289 -25.31 -6.09 13.53
CA LYS A 289 -26.71 -5.64 13.66
C LYS A 289 -27.74 -6.75 13.40
N PHE A 290 -27.32 -7.87 12.80
CA PHE A 290 -28.23 -8.97 12.52
C PHE A 290 -28.63 -9.72 13.80
N LYS A 291 -29.90 -10.09 13.87
CA LYS A 291 -30.49 -10.76 15.04
C LYS A 291 -29.82 -12.14 15.22
N ASN A 292 -29.35 -12.44 16.43
CA ASN A 292 -28.66 -13.68 16.81
C ASN A 292 -27.22 -13.83 16.28
N PHE A 293 -26.65 -12.79 15.62
CA PHE A 293 -25.26 -12.80 15.18
C PHE A 293 -24.35 -12.24 16.29
N GLY A 294 -23.33 -12.99 16.68
CA GLY A 294 -22.44 -12.62 17.80
C GLY A 294 -20.97 -12.54 17.39
N ARG A 295 -20.13 -11.99 18.27
CA ARG A 295 -18.70 -11.85 18.04
C ARG A 295 -17.98 -13.15 17.65
N LYS A 296 -18.40 -14.29 18.22
CA LYS A 296 -17.83 -15.60 17.86
C LYS A 296 -18.11 -15.99 16.41
N SER A 297 -19.32 -15.71 15.92
CA SER A 297 -19.66 -15.95 14.50
C SER A 297 -18.94 -14.99 13.56
N LEU A 298 -18.66 -13.76 14.00
CA LEU A 298 -17.88 -12.80 13.23
C LEU A 298 -16.42 -13.28 13.08
N THR A 299 -15.80 -13.70 14.18
CA THR A 299 -14.42 -14.23 14.15
C THR A 299 -14.30 -15.46 13.27
N GLU A 300 -15.28 -16.39 13.33
CA GLU A 300 -15.32 -17.56 12.44
C GLU A 300 -15.38 -17.16 10.96
N LEU A 301 -16.20 -16.15 10.62
CA LEU A 301 -16.28 -15.64 9.24
C LEU A 301 -15.00 -14.92 8.81
N GLN A 302 -14.38 -14.14 9.70
CA GLN A 302 -13.10 -13.49 9.42
C GLN A 302 -11.98 -14.49 9.14
N GLU A 303 -11.90 -15.58 9.94
CA GLU A 303 -10.94 -16.66 9.70
C GLU A 303 -11.19 -17.35 8.35
N LYS A 304 -12.45 -17.66 8.04
CA LYS A 304 -12.82 -18.33 6.78
C LYS A 304 -12.62 -17.43 5.54
N LEU A 305 -12.92 -16.14 5.66
CA LEU A 305 -12.63 -15.17 4.59
C LEU A 305 -11.11 -14.98 4.42
N GLY A 306 -10.34 -14.95 5.51
CA GLY A 306 -8.88 -14.89 5.48
C GLY A 306 -8.24 -16.10 4.79
N GLU A 307 -8.79 -17.32 4.96
CA GLU A 307 -8.37 -18.52 4.22
C GLU A 307 -8.59 -18.38 2.69
N LEU A 308 -9.54 -17.55 2.27
CA LEU A 308 -9.87 -17.25 0.87
C LEU A 308 -9.24 -15.95 0.37
N GLU A 309 -8.37 -15.31 1.16
CA GLU A 309 -7.74 -14.01 0.89
C GLU A 309 -8.76 -12.87 0.67
N LEU A 310 -9.95 -12.97 1.30
CA LEU A 310 -11.03 -12.00 1.22
C LEU A 310 -11.24 -11.29 2.56
N ASN A 311 -11.77 -10.06 2.52
CA ASN A 311 -12.09 -9.27 3.70
C ASN A 311 -13.51 -8.68 3.62
N PHE A 312 -14.08 -8.32 4.78
CA PHE A 312 -15.34 -7.55 4.82
C PHE A 312 -15.14 -6.14 4.25
N GLY A 313 -16.17 -5.59 3.61
CA GLY A 313 -16.15 -4.24 3.05
C GLY A 313 -15.47 -4.13 1.67
N MET A 314 -15.18 -5.24 1.00
CA MET A 314 -14.60 -5.21 -0.36
C MET A 314 -15.57 -4.64 -1.40
N ASP A 315 -15.07 -3.87 -2.35
CA ASP A 315 -15.83 -3.45 -3.53
C ASP A 315 -15.94 -4.59 -4.55
N VAL A 316 -17.01 -5.36 -4.39
CA VAL A 316 -17.29 -6.56 -5.22
C VAL A 316 -17.62 -6.20 -6.67
N LYS A 317 -18.07 -4.97 -6.94
CA LYS A 317 -18.50 -4.55 -8.30
C LYS A 317 -17.35 -4.59 -9.31
N GLN A 318 -16.16 -4.18 -8.91
CA GLN A 318 -14.98 -4.21 -9.79
C GLN A 318 -14.61 -5.62 -10.28
N TYR A 319 -14.99 -6.67 -9.53
CA TYR A 319 -14.74 -8.06 -9.91
C TYR A 319 -15.92 -8.71 -10.64
N LEU A 320 -17.16 -8.31 -10.34
CA LEU A 320 -18.35 -8.89 -10.97
C LEU A 320 -18.63 -8.28 -12.36
N ASP A 321 -18.29 -7.00 -12.57
CA ASP A 321 -18.51 -6.27 -13.84
C ASP A 321 -17.33 -6.46 -14.82
N ALA A 322 -16.27 -7.19 -14.47
CA ALA A 322 -15.21 -7.58 -15.38
C ALA A 322 -15.73 -8.67 -16.36
N GLU A 323 -16.09 -8.25 -17.59
CA GLU A 323 -16.36 -9.11 -18.75
C GLU A 323 -15.07 -9.44 -19.50
#